data_eab541de1821e1fa78042db69ed5844a
#
_entry.id   eab541de1821e1fa78042db69ed5844a
#
_cell.length_a   1.000
_cell.length_b   1.000
_cell.length_c   1.000
_cell.angle_alpha   90.00
_cell.angle_beta   90.00
_cell.angle_gamma   90.00
#
_symmetry.space_group_name_H-M   'P 1'
#
loop_
_entity.id
_entity.type
_entity.pdbx_description
1 polymer ?
#
loop_
_entity_poly.entity_id
_entity_poly.type
_entity_poly.pdbx_seq_one_letter_code
_entity_poly.pdbx_strand_id
1 'polypeptide(L)'
;MESVAVKKESESILYNRLKHCTKEIFRLLTIASIALFIIIAIVFVKYNPVYAVKINDEIIGYVKSKTAMEEKINNELLTSDNPCAVFSELTVEPTYELVLSDVEAEDDDKIAEMLSENIKTMYKVYAVTINNEIETYVNTVEEAETIVAEMQSEYSEDVAKVGIQEQYTTDFESVGTQSLEVAKLSVDTDLRGIKTEQERIAEATFNGVYFSVKPVVGNITSRYGVVETSVRNHAHGGLDIAAPYGTSIKAAADGTISYSGWMSGYGYLIIIDHANGVQTYYGHCSKLYASVGDEVTAGDVIAAVGSTGNSTGNHLHLEIRLNGNKINPQLYL
;
A
#
# COMPACT_ATOMS: atom_id res chain seq x y z
N MET A 1 -53.90 72.04 74.29
CA MET A 1 -54.27 71.95 72.83
C MET A 1 -53.20 72.41 71.87
N GLU A 2 -52.25 73.22 72.24
CA GLU A 2 -51.15 73.73 71.35
C GLU A 2 -50.15 72.67 70.90
N SER A 3 -49.79 71.67 71.73
CA SER A 3 -48.77 70.63 71.37
C SER A 3 -49.21 69.63 70.28
N VAL A 4 -50.53 69.39 70.17
CA VAL A 4 -51.12 68.51 69.16
C VAL A 4 -51.19 69.18 67.78
N ALA A 5 -51.40 70.51 67.74
CA ALA A 5 -51.43 71.29 66.52
C ALA A 5 -50.03 71.36 65.84
N VAL A 6 -48.99 71.62 66.67
CA VAL A 6 -47.57 71.69 66.19
C VAL A 6 -47.08 70.36 65.66
N LYS A 7 -47.49 69.25 66.31
CA LYS A 7 -47.14 67.90 65.86
C LYS A 7 -47.80 67.55 64.49
N LYS A 8 -49.03 67.95 64.27
CA LYS A 8 -49.78 67.73 63.03
C LYS A 8 -49.24 68.56 61.87
N GLU A 9 -48.76 69.78 62.18
CA GLU A 9 -48.14 70.70 61.20
C GLU A 9 -46.75 70.17 60.76
N SER A 10 -45.93 69.67 61.67
CA SER A 10 -44.63 69.05 61.38
C SER A 10 -44.78 67.77 60.59
N GLU A 11 -45.74 66.90 60.84
CA GLU A 11 -46.05 65.68 60.07
C GLU A 11 -46.53 66.01 58.64
N SER A 12 -47.31 67.10 58.48
CA SER A 12 -47.75 67.59 57.18
C SER A 12 -46.58 68.12 56.32
N ILE A 13 -45.67 68.86 56.96
CA ILE A 13 -44.47 69.39 56.30
C ILE A 13 -43.52 68.22 55.87
N LEU A 14 -43.33 67.24 56.75
CA LEU A 14 -42.54 66.05 56.45
C LEU A 14 -43.15 65.23 55.32
N TYR A 15 -44.51 65.04 55.41
CA TYR A 15 -45.20 64.32 54.30
C TYR A 15 -45.04 65.00 52.94
N ASN A 16 -45.22 66.37 52.91
CA ASN A 16 -45.04 67.14 51.67
C ASN A 16 -43.61 67.11 51.16
N ARG A 17 -42.62 67.17 52.05
CA ARG A 17 -41.20 67.02 51.69
C ARG A 17 -40.92 65.61 51.14
N LEU A 18 -41.41 64.54 51.79
CA LEU A 18 -41.29 63.18 51.33
C LEU A 18 -41.93 62.98 49.91
N LYS A 19 -43.16 63.53 49.77
CA LYS A 19 -43.86 63.49 48.47
C LYS A 19 -43.16 64.26 47.39
N HIS A 20 -42.51 65.38 47.70
CA HIS A 20 -41.67 66.08 46.75
C HIS A 20 -40.41 65.32 46.42
N CYS A 21 -39.67 64.75 47.39
CA CYS A 21 -38.51 63.94 47.20
C CYS A 21 -38.82 62.67 46.36
N THR A 22 -39.92 61.99 46.66
CA THR A 22 -40.30 60.78 45.83
C THR A 22 -40.64 61.15 44.40
N LYS A 23 -41.30 62.32 44.20
CA LYS A 23 -41.58 62.82 42.84
C LYS A 23 -40.32 63.21 42.05
N GLU A 24 -39.36 63.85 42.71
CA GLU A 24 -38.07 64.15 42.06
C GLU A 24 -37.24 62.91 41.84
N ILE A 25 -37.19 61.98 42.74
CA ILE A 25 -36.53 60.65 42.52
C ILE A 25 -37.16 59.91 41.33
N PHE A 26 -38.53 59.89 41.30
CA PHE A 26 -39.19 59.20 40.14
C PHE A 26 -38.91 59.92 38.83
N ARG A 27 -38.83 61.29 38.82
CA ARG A 27 -38.46 62.07 37.64
C ARG A 27 -37.02 61.80 37.19
N LEU A 28 -36.09 61.69 38.15
CA LEU A 28 -34.70 61.35 37.86
C LEU A 28 -34.55 59.92 37.29
N LEU A 29 -35.30 58.94 37.87
CA LEU A 29 -35.30 57.55 37.33
C LEU A 29 -35.91 57.46 35.96
N THR A 30 -36.98 58.25 35.65
CA THR A 30 -37.52 58.24 34.27
C THR A 30 -36.57 58.89 33.28
N ILE A 31 -35.84 59.95 33.60
CA ILE A 31 -34.83 60.56 32.74
C ILE A 31 -33.68 59.60 32.54
N ALA A 32 -33.23 58.93 33.61
CA ALA A 32 -32.15 57.93 33.52
C ALA A 32 -32.56 56.74 32.65
N SER A 33 -33.80 56.25 32.74
CA SER A 33 -34.30 55.15 31.92
C SER A 33 -34.43 55.55 30.44
N ILE A 34 -34.87 56.78 30.15
CA ILE A 34 -34.93 57.31 28.78
C ILE A 34 -33.51 57.44 28.20
N ALA A 35 -32.58 58.03 28.99
CA ALA A 35 -31.17 58.12 28.57
C ALA A 35 -30.54 56.77 28.29
N LEU A 36 -30.79 55.79 29.16
CA LEU A 36 -30.35 54.37 28.96
C LEU A 36 -30.93 53.76 27.67
N PHE A 37 -32.26 54.00 27.46
CA PHE A 37 -32.90 53.53 26.22
C PHE A 37 -32.32 54.15 24.95
N ILE A 38 -32.00 55.46 25.00
CA ILE A 38 -31.33 56.11 23.86
C ILE A 38 -29.94 55.56 23.65
N ILE A 39 -29.15 55.32 24.69
CA ILE A 39 -27.83 54.73 24.58
C ILE A 39 -27.92 53.32 23.95
N ILE A 40 -28.85 52.50 24.45
CA ILE A 40 -29.10 51.16 23.89
C ILE A 40 -29.48 51.28 22.40
N ALA A 41 -30.40 52.18 22.05
CA ALA A 41 -30.79 52.41 20.66
C ALA A 41 -29.61 52.83 19.76
N ILE A 42 -28.74 53.72 20.25
CA ILE A 42 -27.52 54.11 19.50
C ILE A 42 -26.58 52.93 19.33
N VAL A 43 -26.41 52.08 20.37
CA VAL A 43 -25.57 50.89 20.29
C VAL A 43 -26.13 49.93 19.23
N PHE A 44 -27.43 49.68 19.21
CA PHE A 44 -28.05 48.77 18.20
C PHE A 44 -28.10 49.36 16.80
N VAL A 45 -28.01 50.67 16.62
CA VAL A 45 -27.89 51.33 15.32
C VAL A 45 -26.46 51.23 14.80
N LYS A 46 -25.47 51.32 15.69
CA LYS A 46 -24.04 51.32 15.29
C LYS A 46 -23.43 49.93 15.23
N TYR A 47 -23.87 49.02 16.09
CA TYR A 47 -23.32 47.67 16.22
C TYR A 47 -24.37 46.64 15.90
N ASN A 48 -24.00 45.68 15.02
CA ASN A 48 -24.85 44.53 14.70
C ASN A 48 -24.49 43.36 15.62
N PRO A 49 -25.49 42.60 16.14
CA PRO A 49 -25.24 41.34 16.81
C PRO A 49 -24.82 40.31 15.76
N VAL A 50 -23.60 39.83 15.85
CA VAL A 50 -23.02 38.81 14.97
C VAL A 50 -22.31 37.75 15.81
N TYR A 51 -22.10 36.58 15.24
CA TYR A 51 -21.30 35.53 15.87
C TYR A 51 -19.89 35.54 15.32
N ALA A 52 -18.91 35.78 16.21
CA ALA A 52 -17.51 35.55 15.88
C ALA A 52 -17.25 34.02 15.78
N VAL A 53 -16.78 33.55 14.64
CA VAL A 53 -16.39 32.17 14.42
C VAL A 53 -14.90 32.06 14.75
N LYS A 54 -14.54 31.12 15.65
CA LYS A 54 -13.15 30.95 16.10
C LYS A 54 -12.68 29.52 15.87
N ILE A 55 -11.43 29.39 15.45
CA ILE A 55 -10.67 28.13 15.43
C ILE A 55 -9.43 28.35 16.31
N ASN A 56 -9.19 27.45 17.27
CA ASN A 56 -8.07 27.55 18.21
C ASN A 56 -7.96 28.94 18.89
N ASP A 57 -9.11 29.50 19.28
CA ASP A 57 -9.26 30.85 19.87
C ASP A 57 -8.95 32.03 18.92
N GLU A 58 -8.62 31.78 17.65
CA GLU A 58 -8.42 32.79 16.64
C GLU A 58 -9.72 33.05 15.86
N ILE A 59 -10.11 34.31 15.72
CA ILE A 59 -11.31 34.70 14.95
C ILE A 59 -11.01 34.59 13.48
N ILE A 60 -11.76 33.73 12.79
CA ILE A 60 -11.66 33.53 11.32
C ILE A 60 -12.69 34.35 10.55
N GLY A 61 -13.75 34.85 11.21
CA GLY A 61 -14.77 35.68 10.61
C GLY A 61 -15.99 35.87 11.47
N TYR A 62 -17.04 36.52 10.91
CA TYR A 62 -18.29 36.84 11.61
C TYR A 62 -19.47 36.38 10.74
N VAL A 63 -20.41 35.63 11.36
CA VAL A 63 -21.64 35.16 10.71
C VAL A 63 -22.88 35.74 11.37
N LYS A 64 -23.98 35.86 10.62
CA LYS A 64 -25.27 36.37 11.16
C LYS A 64 -25.98 35.33 12.00
N SER A 65 -25.86 34.07 11.67
CA SER A 65 -26.57 32.98 12.33
C SER A 65 -25.61 31.77 12.53
N LYS A 66 -25.43 31.43 13.81
CA LYS A 66 -24.72 30.23 14.21
C LYS A 66 -25.35 28.98 13.59
N THR A 67 -26.67 28.84 13.67
CA THR A 67 -27.41 27.67 13.18
C THR A 67 -27.30 27.51 11.68
N ALA A 68 -27.38 28.60 10.92
CA ALA A 68 -27.21 28.54 9.46
C ALA A 68 -25.80 28.07 9.08
N MET A 69 -24.76 28.55 9.79
CA MET A 69 -23.39 28.11 9.55
C MET A 69 -23.18 26.63 9.93
N GLU A 70 -23.73 26.18 11.05
CA GLU A 70 -23.68 24.76 11.43
C GLU A 70 -24.41 23.86 10.43
N GLU A 71 -25.57 24.28 9.93
CA GLU A 71 -26.28 23.56 8.87
C GLU A 71 -25.48 23.51 7.57
N LYS A 72 -24.82 24.60 7.20
CA LYS A 72 -23.96 24.67 6.03
C LYS A 72 -22.75 23.73 6.16
N ILE A 73 -22.08 23.73 7.32
CA ILE A 73 -20.99 22.81 7.61
C ILE A 73 -21.46 21.35 7.42
N ASN A 74 -22.58 20.99 8.03
CA ASN A 74 -23.07 19.62 7.99
C ASN A 74 -23.54 19.17 6.60
N ASN A 75 -24.18 20.06 5.85
CA ASN A 75 -24.82 19.70 4.59
C ASN A 75 -23.90 19.85 3.36
N GLU A 76 -22.93 20.75 3.42
CA GLU A 76 -22.06 21.07 2.28
C GLU A 76 -20.61 20.64 2.52
N LEU A 77 -20.05 20.89 3.70
CA LEU A 77 -18.63 20.63 3.96
C LEU A 77 -18.35 19.19 4.41
N LEU A 78 -19.22 18.61 5.24
CA LEU A 78 -19.04 17.24 5.72
C LEU A 78 -19.65 16.17 4.80
N THR A 79 -20.17 16.56 3.64
CA THR A 79 -20.59 15.66 2.57
C THR A 79 -19.49 15.55 1.54
N SER A 80 -19.31 14.36 0.98
CA SER A 80 -18.34 14.10 -0.09
C SER A 80 -19.06 13.46 -1.28
N ASP A 81 -18.76 13.92 -2.49
CA ASP A 81 -19.24 13.32 -3.74
C ASP A 81 -18.48 12.02 -4.08
N ASN A 82 -17.40 11.72 -3.37
CA ASN A 82 -16.63 10.50 -3.59
C ASN A 82 -17.39 9.29 -3.03
N PRO A 83 -17.73 8.29 -3.86
CA PRO A 83 -18.49 7.11 -3.43
C PRO A 83 -17.78 6.25 -2.38
N CYS A 84 -16.46 6.40 -2.25
CA CYS A 84 -15.67 5.70 -1.24
C CYS A 84 -15.65 6.42 0.12
N ALA A 85 -16.16 7.66 0.21
CA ALA A 85 -16.19 8.40 1.47
C ALA A 85 -17.19 7.76 2.44
N VAL A 86 -16.72 7.46 3.66
CA VAL A 86 -17.55 6.89 4.73
C VAL A 86 -18.09 7.97 5.63
N PHE A 87 -17.24 8.87 6.06
CA PHE A 87 -17.59 10.06 6.83
C PHE A 87 -16.51 11.14 6.68
N SER A 88 -16.92 12.39 6.93
CA SER A 88 -16.01 13.52 7.02
C SER A 88 -16.21 14.19 8.38
N GLU A 89 -15.14 14.70 8.96
CA GLU A 89 -15.16 15.43 10.24
C GLU A 89 -14.24 16.64 10.16
N LEU A 90 -14.56 17.66 10.96
CA LEU A 90 -13.65 18.78 11.18
C LEU A 90 -12.57 18.35 12.19
N THR A 91 -11.31 18.54 11.85
CA THR A 91 -10.18 18.26 12.75
C THR A 91 -10.15 19.22 13.95
N VAL A 92 -10.78 20.41 13.80
CA VAL A 92 -10.97 21.40 14.85
C VAL A 92 -12.39 21.96 14.74
N GLU A 93 -13.21 21.78 15.78
CA GLU A 93 -14.56 22.32 15.81
C GLU A 93 -14.55 23.84 15.97
N PRO A 94 -15.30 24.61 15.15
CA PRO A 94 -15.42 26.05 15.32
C PRO A 94 -16.24 26.38 16.57
N THR A 95 -15.82 27.37 17.32
CA THR A 95 -16.58 27.95 18.43
C THR A 95 -17.22 29.26 18.02
N TYR A 96 -18.37 29.58 18.63
CA TYR A 96 -19.17 30.76 18.27
C TYR A 96 -19.37 31.64 19.48
N GLU A 97 -19.01 32.91 19.40
CA GLU A 97 -19.20 33.90 20.44
C GLU A 97 -20.07 35.03 19.90
N LEU A 98 -21.21 35.32 20.59
CA LEU A 98 -22.05 36.44 20.23
C LEU A 98 -21.38 37.75 20.63
N VAL A 99 -21.14 38.59 19.66
CA VAL A 99 -20.49 39.89 19.84
C VAL A 99 -21.32 41.00 19.19
N LEU A 100 -21.20 42.21 19.73
CA LEU A 100 -21.69 43.44 19.06
C LEU A 100 -20.53 44.03 18.29
N SER A 101 -20.59 43.97 16.98
CA SER A 101 -19.49 44.40 16.08
C SER A 101 -19.98 45.49 15.14
N ASP A 102 -19.09 46.41 14.80
CA ASP A 102 -19.25 47.38 13.71
C ASP A 102 -18.80 46.80 12.35
N VAL A 103 -18.26 45.59 12.36
CA VAL A 103 -17.95 44.84 11.17
C VAL A 103 -19.21 44.13 10.67
N GLU A 104 -19.48 44.23 9.36
CA GLU A 104 -20.53 43.45 8.72
C GLU A 104 -20.18 41.96 8.78
N ALA A 105 -21.21 41.11 8.93
CA ALA A 105 -21.00 39.68 8.80
C ALA A 105 -20.46 39.36 7.41
N GLU A 106 -19.45 38.49 7.38
CA GLU A 106 -18.89 38.00 6.12
C GLU A 106 -19.87 37.06 5.41
N ASP A 107 -19.56 36.74 4.16
CA ASP A 107 -20.27 35.71 3.43
C ASP A 107 -19.98 34.34 4.06
N ASP A 108 -21.03 33.60 4.40
CA ASP A 108 -20.93 32.27 5.02
C ASP A 108 -20.11 31.31 4.13
N ASP A 109 -20.12 31.51 2.77
CA ASP A 109 -19.32 30.73 1.82
C ASP A 109 -17.82 30.89 2.06
N LYS A 110 -17.38 32.12 2.34
CA LYS A 110 -15.97 32.40 2.58
C LYS A 110 -15.45 31.76 3.88
N ILE A 111 -16.29 31.79 4.93
CA ILE A 111 -15.94 31.11 6.20
C ILE A 111 -15.95 29.59 6.00
N ALA A 112 -16.90 29.06 5.21
CA ALA A 112 -16.96 27.65 4.86
C ALA A 112 -15.70 27.19 4.11
N GLU A 113 -15.21 28.00 3.16
CA GLU A 113 -13.95 27.74 2.44
C GLU A 113 -12.75 27.66 3.41
N MET A 114 -12.64 28.59 4.37
CA MET A 114 -11.58 28.53 5.38
C MET A 114 -11.68 27.31 6.30
N LEU A 115 -12.90 26.85 6.61
CA LEU A 115 -13.13 25.63 7.39
C LEU A 115 -12.82 24.36 6.60
N SER A 116 -12.94 24.38 5.27
CA SER A 116 -12.70 23.22 4.42
C SER A 116 -11.27 22.69 4.51
N GLU A 117 -10.29 23.55 4.79
CA GLU A 117 -8.90 23.17 5.01
C GLU A 117 -8.71 22.27 6.27
N ASN A 118 -9.68 22.27 7.16
CA ASN A 118 -9.66 21.51 8.41
C ASN A 118 -10.54 20.24 8.35
N ILE A 119 -10.98 19.84 7.15
CA ILE A 119 -11.79 18.62 6.98
C ILE A 119 -10.89 17.42 6.77
N LYS A 120 -11.21 16.36 7.46
CA LYS A 120 -10.63 15.05 7.28
C LYS A 120 -11.70 14.05 6.87
N THR A 121 -11.57 13.52 5.67
CA THR A 121 -12.51 12.50 5.16
C THR A 121 -11.89 11.11 5.29
N MET A 122 -12.65 10.17 5.80
CA MET A 122 -12.30 8.75 5.83
C MET A 122 -12.92 8.07 4.63
N TYR A 123 -12.08 7.40 3.86
CA TYR A 123 -12.47 6.62 2.69
C TYR A 123 -12.34 5.12 2.97
N LYS A 124 -13.22 4.34 2.39
CA LYS A 124 -13.20 2.88 2.39
C LYS A 124 -12.97 2.39 0.97
N VAL A 125 -11.94 1.60 0.78
CA VAL A 125 -11.59 0.98 -0.50
C VAL A 125 -11.39 -0.53 -0.30
N TYR A 126 -11.39 -1.29 -1.38
CA TYR A 126 -11.22 -2.73 -1.36
C TYR A 126 -9.95 -3.11 -2.09
N ALA A 127 -9.02 -3.72 -1.36
CA ALA A 127 -7.81 -4.30 -1.94
C ALA A 127 -8.11 -5.70 -2.46
N VAL A 128 -7.73 -5.98 -3.71
CA VAL A 128 -7.63 -7.34 -4.23
C VAL A 128 -6.22 -7.83 -3.93
N THR A 129 -6.12 -9.01 -3.34
CA THR A 129 -4.85 -9.58 -2.87
C THR A 129 -4.51 -10.87 -3.59
N ILE A 130 -3.21 -11.08 -3.85
CA ILE A 130 -2.64 -12.35 -4.31
C ILE A 130 -1.71 -12.86 -3.20
N ASN A 131 -1.96 -14.06 -2.67
CA ASN A 131 -1.20 -14.66 -1.56
C ASN A 131 -1.08 -13.74 -0.32
N ASN A 132 -2.13 -12.95 -0.03
CA ASN A 132 -2.26 -11.93 1.01
C ASN A 132 -1.42 -10.65 0.76
N GLU A 133 -0.75 -10.50 -0.36
CA GLU A 133 -0.13 -9.26 -0.79
C GLU A 133 -1.12 -8.44 -1.62
N ILE A 134 -1.14 -7.14 -1.41
CA ILE A 134 -2.06 -6.24 -2.10
C ILE A 134 -1.57 -6.01 -3.51
N GLU A 135 -2.43 -6.33 -4.49
CA GLU A 135 -2.12 -6.15 -5.91
C GLU A 135 -2.72 -4.84 -6.45
N THR A 136 -3.97 -4.58 -6.13
CA THR A 136 -4.68 -3.40 -6.61
C THR A 136 -5.81 -3.00 -5.68
N TYR A 137 -6.34 -1.78 -5.87
CA TYR A 137 -7.49 -1.29 -5.14
C TYR A 137 -8.64 -0.96 -6.09
N VAL A 138 -9.88 -1.24 -5.67
CA VAL A 138 -11.11 -0.86 -6.34
C VAL A 138 -12.03 -0.13 -5.37
N ASN A 139 -13.06 0.54 -5.93
CA ASN A 139 -13.92 1.43 -5.15
C ASN A 139 -15.00 0.69 -4.37
N THR A 140 -15.49 -0.45 -4.88
CA THR A 140 -16.63 -1.16 -4.31
C THR A 140 -16.30 -2.62 -4.02
N VAL A 141 -17.05 -3.21 -3.08
CA VAL A 141 -16.92 -4.63 -2.76
C VAL A 141 -17.36 -5.50 -3.94
N GLU A 142 -18.38 -5.07 -4.68
CA GLU A 142 -18.91 -5.78 -5.84
C GLU A 142 -17.87 -5.88 -6.97
N GLU A 143 -17.07 -4.84 -7.17
CA GLU A 143 -15.94 -4.87 -8.11
C GLU A 143 -14.89 -5.89 -7.67
N ALA A 144 -14.50 -5.85 -6.39
CA ALA A 144 -13.52 -6.77 -5.82
C ALA A 144 -14.02 -8.24 -5.88
N GLU A 145 -15.28 -8.49 -5.50
CA GLU A 145 -15.90 -9.82 -5.58
C GLU A 145 -15.95 -10.34 -7.02
N THR A 146 -16.25 -9.47 -8.00
CA THR A 146 -16.27 -9.84 -9.41
C THR A 146 -14.89 -10.29 -9.89
N ILE A 147 -13.85 -9.54 -9.56
CA ILE A 147 -12.46 -9.90 -9.90
C ILE A 147 -12.09 -11.23 -9.26
N VAL A 148 -12.30 -11.38 -7.95
CA VAL A 148 -11.92 -12.58 -7.21
C VAL A 148 -12.67 -13.81 -7.73
N ALA A 149 -13.97 -13.72 -7.97
CA ALA A 149 -14.76 -14.84 -8.49
C ALA A 149 -14.28 -15.29 -9.88
N GLU A 150 -13.95 -14.35 -10.77
CA GLU A 150 -13.44 -14.66 -12.09
C GLU A 150 -12.04 -15.29 -12.02
N MET A 151 -11.12 -14.71 -11.24
CA MET A 151 -9.78 -15.24 -11.08
C MET A 151 -9.79 -16.64 -10.44
N GLN A 152 -10.64 -16.89 -9.44
CA GLN A 152 -10.79 -18.21 -8.83
C GLN A 152 -11.44 -19.25 -9.78
N SER A 153 -12.18 -18.81 -10.79
CA SER A 153 -12.70 -19.71 -11.82
C SER A 153 -11.64 -20.12 -12.85
N GLU A 154 -10.64 -19.27 -13.10
CA GLU A 154 -9.60 -19.48 -14.11
C GLU A 154 -8.31 -20.08 -13.52
N TYR A 155 -7.98 -19.73 -12.28
CA TYR A 155 -6.77 -20.18 -11.60
C TYR A 155 -7.12 -21.00 -10.35
N SER A 156 -6.46 -22.16 -10.18
CA SER A 156 -6.61 -22.98 -8.98
C SER A 156 -5.89 -22.35 -7.78
N GLU A 157 -6.31 -22.71 -6.56
CA GLU A 157 -5.63 -22.29 -5.32
C GLU A 157 -4.14 -22.70 -5.27
N ASP A 158 -3.75 -23.75 -6.01
CA ASP A 158 -2.35 -24.19 -6.12
C ASP A 158 -1.49 -23.18 -6.87
N VAL A 159 -2.09 -22.37 -7.76
CA VAL A 159 -1.38 -21.27 -8.44
C VAL A 159 -1.18 -20.12 -7.47
N ALA A 160 -2.27 -19.57 -6.93
CA ALA A 160 -2.22 -18.51 -5.94
C ALA A 160 -3.59 -18.37 -5.25
N LYS A 161 -3.56 -17.86 -4.02
CA LYS A 161 -4.78 -17.54 -3.28
C LYS A 161 -5.17 -16.08 -3.54
N VAL A 162 -6.30 -15.89 -4.21
CA VAL A 162 -6.88 -14.55 -4.47
C VAL A 162 -7.91 -14.21 -3.40
N GLY A 163 -7.84 -13.02 -2.83
CA GLY A 163 -8.70 -12.57 -1.74
C GLY A 163 -9.05 -11.09 -1.80
N ILE A 164 -9.88 -10.66 -0.84
CA ILE A 164 -10.31 -9.27 -0.68
C ILE A 164 -9.95 -8.81 0.73
N GLN A 165 -9.51 -7.56 0.84
CA GLN A 165 -9.25 -6.90 2.12
C GLN A 165 -9.88 -5.51 2.13
N GLU A 166 -10.70 -5.18 3.13
CA GLU A 166 -11.16 -3.81 3.35
C GLU A 166 -10.01 -2.94 3.86
N GLN A 167 -9.90 -1.73 3.30
CA GLN A 167 -8.93 -0.74 3.70
C GLN A 167 -9.62 0.60 3.98
N TYR A 168 -9.17 1.27 5.05
CA TYR A 168 -9.61 2.61 5.40
C TYR A 168 -8.43 3.57 5.30
N THR A 169 -8.62 4.70 4.65
CA THR A 169 -7.59 5.71 4.47
C THR A 169 -8.15 7.12 4.57
N THR A 170 -7.33 8.07 4.94
CA THR A 170 -7.62 9.50 4.86
C THR A 170 -6.90 10.15 3.68
N ASP A 171 -6.04 9.42 2.99
CA ASP A 171 -5.33 9.83 1.78
C ASP A 171 -5.77 8.94 0.62
N PHE A 172 -6.91 9.32 0.01
CA PHE A 172 -7.52 8.56 -1.08
C PHE A 172 -6.67 8.59 -2.36
N GLU A 173 -6.00 9.72 -2.61
CA GLU A 173 -5.19 9.88 -3.83
C GLU A 173 -3.97 8.97 -3.82
N SER A 174 -3.35 8.75 -2.66
CA SER A 174 -2.18 7.87 -2.54
C SER A 174 -2.50 6.39 -2.75
N VAL A 175 -3.74 5.98 -2.49
CA VAL A 175 -4.18 4.58 -2.68
C VAL A 175 -4.33 4.23 -4.16
N GLY A 176 -4.77 5.18 -4.99
CA GLY A 176 -4.84 5.01 -6.44
C GLY A 176 -5.76 3.88 -6.89
N THR A 177 -7.05 3.94 -6.52
CA THR A 177 -8.04 2.95 -6.96
C THR A 177 -8.15 2.88 -8.48
N GLN A 178 -8.34 1.67 -9.01
CA GLN A 178 -8.44 1.42 -10.44
C GLN A 178 -9.86 1.07 -10.85
N SER A 179 -10.18 1.27 -12.11
CA SER A 179 -11.44 0.76 -12.67
C SER A 179 -11.42 -0.76 -12.71
N LEU A 180 -12.63 -1.37 -12.65
CA LEU A 180 -12.80 -2.83 -12.68
C LEU A 180 -11.97 -3.51 -13.77
N GLU A 181 -12.01 -3.00 -15.00
CA GLU A 181 -11.30 -3.62 -16.13
C GLU A 181 -9.77 -3.55 -16.00
N VAL A 182 -9.25 -2.42 -15.49
CA VAL A 182 -7.80 -2.26 -15.30
C VAL A 182 -7.31 -3.13 -14.15
N ALA A 183 -8.02 -3.12 -13.03
CA ALA A 183 -7.71 -3.94 -11.86
C ALA A 183 -7.73 -5.44 -12.21
N LYS A 184 -8.75 -5.89 -12.96
CA LYS A 184 -8.88 -7.26 -13.43
C LYS A 184 -7.70 -7.67 -14.32
N LEU A 185 -7.31 -6.81 -15.28
CA LEU A 185 -6.17 -7.08 -16.16
C LEU A 185 -4.85 -7.17 -15.38
N SER A 186 -4.66 -6.33 -14.36
CA SER A 186 -3.47 -6.38 -13.49
C SER A 186 -3.39 -7.72 -12.78
N VAL A 187 -4.44 -8.10 -12.06
CA VAL A 187 -4.51 -9.36 -11.30
C VAL A 187 -4.33 -10.58 -12.22
N ASP A 188 -4.98 -10.62 -13.39
CA ASP A 188 -4.83 -11.71 -14.37
C ASP A 188 -3.38 -11.83 -14.88
N THR A 189 -2.75 -10.68 -15.16
CA THR A 189 -1.37 -10.66 -15.66
C THR A 189 -0.41 -11.28 -14.66
N ASP A 190 -0.55 -10.94 -13.37
CA ASP A 190 0.31 -11.46 -12.31
C ASP A 190 0.06 -12.94 -12.02
N LEU A 191 -1.21 -13.36 -11.98
CA LEU A 191 -1.57 -14.77 -11.82
C LEU A 191 -1.04 -15.63 -12.97
N ARG A 192 -1.12 -15.13 -14.20
CA ARG A 192 -0.54 -15.79 -15.39
C ARG A 192 0.98 -15.89 -15.28
N GLY A 193 1.63 -14.85 -14.79
CA GLY A 193 3.08 -14.84 -14.51
C GLY A 193 3.47 -15.91 -13.48
N ILE A 194 2.74 -15.96 -12.36
CA ILE A 194 2.96 -16.97 -11.31
C ILE A 194 2.78 -18.39 -11.86
N LYS A 195 1.70 -18.65 -12.59
CA LYS A 195 1.41 -19.95 -13.19
C LYS A 195 2.53 -20.37 -14.17
N THR A 196 2.93 -19.46 -15.07
CA THR A 196 4.01 -19.73 -16.03
C THR A 196 5.32 -20.05 -15.33
N GLU A 197 5.65 -19.33 -14.26
CA GLU A 197 6.88 -19.59 -13.50
C GLU A 197 6.80 -20.92 -12.75
N GLN A 198 5.64 -21.28 -12.15
CA GLN A 198 5.45 -22.58 -11.51
C GLN A 198 5.59 -23.73 -12.52
N GLU A 199 4.99 -23.60 -13.72
CA GLU A 199 5.12 -24.57 -14.81
C GLU A 199 6.60 -24.71 -15.23
N ARG A 200 7.32 -23.61 -15.39
CA ARG A 200 8.76 -23.59 -15.71
C ARG A 200 9.59 -24.29 -14.63
N ILE A 201 9.30 -24.03 -13.36
CA ILE A 201 9.97 -24.69 -12.24
C ILE A 201 9.66 -26.19 -12.23
N ALA A 202 8.39 -26.56 -12.46
CA ALA A 202 7.98 -27.95 -12.48
C ALA A 202 8.68 -28.73 -13.64
N GLU A 203 8.73 -28.14 -14.83
CA GLU A 203 9.44 -28.72 -15.99
C GLU A 203 10.93 -28.88 -15.73
N ALA A 204 11.58 -27.89 -15.09
CA ALA A 204 12.99 -27.92 -14.74
C ALA A 204 13.30 -28.70 -13.47
N THR A 205 12.31 -29.32 -12.81
CA THR A 205 12.48 -30.08 -11.56
C THR A 205 12.49 -31.56 -11.83
N PHE A 206 13.56 -32.25 -11.42
CA PHE A 206 13.68 -33.69 -11.47
C PHE A 206 13.91 -34.26 -10.07
N ASN A 207 13.03 -35.15 -9.65
CA ASN A 207 13.09 -35.83 -8.34
C ASN A 207 13.31 -34.87 -7.15
N GLY A 208 12.66 -33.67 -7.19
CA GLY A 208 12.76 -32.63 -6.15
C GLY A 208 14.02 -31.78 -6.24
N VAL A 209 14.81 -31.88 -7.30
CA VAL A 209 15.96 -31.01 -7.59
C VAL A 209 15.59 -30.08 -8.73
N TYR A 210 15.60 -28.77 -8.46
CA TYR A 210 15.32 -27.73 -9.44
C TYR A 210 16.59 -27.28 -10.16
N PHE A 211 16.66 -27.51 -11.47
CA PHE A 211 17.78 -27.12 -12.32
C PHE A 211 17.57 -25.70 -12.86
N SER A 212 17.85 -24.69 -12.02
CA SER A 212 17.57 -23.28 -12.32
C SER A 212 18.56 -22.63 -13.31
N VAL A 213 19.71 -23.28 -13.55
CA VAL A 213 20.80 -22.71 -14.33
C VAL A 213 21.31 -23.66 -15.40
N LYS A 214 21.40 -23.21 -16.66
CA LYS A 214 22.13 -23.90 -17.70
C LYS A 214 23.63 -23.82 -17.39
N PRO A 215 24.32 -24.93 -17.23
CA PRO A 215 25.74 -24.97 -16.84
C PRO A 215 26.67 -24.18 -17.78
N VAL A 216 26.37 -24.22 -19.07
CA VAL A 216 27.12 -23.50 -20.08
C VAL A 216 26.19 -23.03 -21.20
N VAL A 217 26.46 -21.86 -21.76
CA VAL A 217 25.78 -21.39 -22.98
C VAL A 217 26.58 -21.83 -24.19
N GLY A 218 25.97 -22.64 -25.08
CA GLY A 218 26.64 -23.19 -26.25
C GLY A 218 25.71 -23.97 -27.17
N ASN A 219 26.26 -24.55 -28.21
CA ASN A 219 25.50 -25.37 -29.16
C ASN A 219 25.53 -26.84 -28.75
N ILE A 220 24.36 -27.49 -28.75
CA ILE A 220 24.26 -28.93 -28.50
C ILE A 220 24.88 -29.65 -29.70
N THR A 221 25.92 -30.41 -29.46
CA THR A 221 26.66 -31.18 -30.49
C THR A 221 26.34 -32.65 -30.44
N SER A 222 25.99 -33.21 -29.27
CA SER A 222 25.55 -34.60 -29.16
C SER A 222 24.51 -34.73 -28.09
N ARG A 223 23.40 -35.40 -28.39
CA ARG A 223 22.24 -35.58 -27.51
C ARG A 223 22.32 -36.88 -26.73
N TYR A 224 21.62 -36.95 -25.60
CA TYR A 224 21.44 -38.18 -24.84
C TYR A 224 20.81 -39.28 -25.72
N GLY A 225 21.30 -40.52 -25.59
CA GLY A 225 20.80 -41.68 -26.29
C GLY A 225 21.25 -41.86 -27.75
N VAL A 226 21.94 -40.88 -28.35
CA VAL A 226 22.41 -40.95 -29.72
C VAL A 226 23.62 -41.88 -29.82
N VAL A 227 23.68 -42.74 -30.86
CA VAL A 227 24.81 -43.59 -31.20
C VAL A 227 25.54 -42.99 -32.38
N GLU A 228 26.76 -42.53 -32.16
CA GLU A 228 27.64 -41.96 -33.18
C GLU A 228 28.79 -42.93 -33.43
N THR A 229 28.60 -43.86 -34.36
CA THR A 229 29.53 -45.00 -34.60
C THR A 229 30.95 -44.59 -34.94
N SER A 230 31.16 -43.35 -35.42
CA SER A 230 32.47 -42.76 -35.63
C SER A 230 33.22 -42.35 -34.37
N VAL A 231 32.46 -42.15 -33.25
CA VAL A 231 33.00 -41.66 -31.98
C VAL A 231 32.84 -42.70 -30.88
N ARG A 232 31.68 -43.39 -30.85
CA ARG A 232 31.31 -44.35 -29.82
C ARG A 232 30.39 -45.43 -30.37
N ASN A 233 30.50 -46.66 -29.86
CA ASN A 233 29.66 -47.81 -30.26
C ASN A 233 28.49 -48.09 -29.30
N HIS A 234 28.23 -47.17 -28.42
CA HIS A 234 27.11 -47.23 -27.44
C HIS A 234 26.36 -45.90 -27.42
N ALA A 235 25.13 -45.91 -26.85
CA ALA A 235 24.33 -44.72 -26.70
C ALA A 235 25.03 -43.68 -25.83
N HIS A 236 24.90 -42.40 -26.20
CA HIS A 236 25.48 -41.28 -25.48
C HIS A 236 24.82 -41.15 -24.11
N GLY A 237 25.60 -41.13 -23.04
CA GLY A 237 25.09 -41.12 -21.68
C GLY A 237 24.80 -39.74 -21.10
N GLY A 238 24.99 -38.68 -21.89
CA GLY A 238 24.81 -37.30 -21.45
C GLY A 238 24.43 -36.36 -22.57
N LEU A 239 24.68 -35.08 -22.36
CA LEU A 239 24.45 -34.00 -23.30
C LEU A 239 25.80 -33.29 -23.55
N ASP A 240 26.25 -33.21 -24.81
CA ASP A 240 27.46 -32.46 -25.14
C ASP A 240 27.09 -31.05 -25.64
N ILE A 241 27.64 -30.04 -24.96
CA ILE A 241 27.39 -28.62 -25.24
C ILE A 241 28.74 -27.98 -25.63
N ALA A 242 28.91 -27.69 -26.92
CA ALA A 242 30.11 -27.03 -27.42
C ALA A 242 30.17 -25.57 -26.97
N ALA A 243 31.31 -25.18 -26.40
CA ALA A 243 31.62 -23.82 -26.00
C ALA A 243 33.12 -23.56 -26.10
N PRO A 244 33.61 -22.32 -26.24
CA PRO A 244 35.01 -21.98 -26.29
C PRO A 244 35.82 -22.56 -25.12
N TYR A 245 37.07 -22.93 -25.36
CA TYR A 245 37.98 -23.36 -24.30
C TYR A 245 38.07 -22.31 -23.17
N GLY A 246 37.96 -22.74 -21.93
CA GLY A 246 38.01 -21.84 -20.75
C GLY A 246 36.68 -21.16 -20.39
N THR A 247 35.60 -21.40 -21.14
CA THR A 247 34.26 -20.90 -20.77
C THR A 247 33.88 -21.44 -19.38
N SER A 248 33.36 -20.59 -18.49
CA SER A 248 32.95 -20.99 -17.16
C SER A 248 31.82 -22.01 -17.21
N ILE A 249 31.98 -23.09 -16.45
CA ILE A 249 30.94 -24.10 -16.19
C ILE A 249 30.34 -23.78 -14.80
N LYS A 250 29.02 -23.68 -14.76
CA LYS A 250 28.27 -23.37 -13.57
C LYS A 250 27.55 -24.59 -13.02
N ALA A 251 27.35 -24.67 -11.70
CA ALA A 251 26.48 -25.65 -11.10
C ALA A 251 25.03 -25.45 -11.60
N ALA A 252 24.38 -26.54 -12.03
CA ALA A 252 23.00 -26.47 -12.54
C ALA A 252 21.95 -26.35 -11.43
N ALA A 253 22.27 -26.86 -10.24
CA ALA A 253 21.42 -26.87 -9.04
C ALA A 253 22.31 -26.84 -7.79
N ASP A 254 21.70 -26.58 -6.64
CA ASP A 254 22.36 -26.61 -5.33
C ASP A 254 22.80 -28.04 -4.98
N GLY A 255 23.94 -28.16 -4.31
CA GLY A 255 24.44 -29.46 -3.86
C GLY A 255 25.83 -29.39 -3.24
N THR A 256 26.44 -30.57 -3.08
CA THR A 256 27.80 -30.72 -2.53
C THR A 256 28.69 -31.42 -3.53
N ILE A 257 29.89 -30.92 -3.72
CA ILE A 257 30.90 -31.56 -4.62
C ILE A 257 31.29 -32.91 -4.04
N SER A 258 30.91 -34.00 -4.69
CA SER A 258 31.27 -35.37 -4.29
C SER A 258 32.51 -35.89 -4.99
N TYR A 259 32.86 -35.30 -6.12
CA TYR A 259 34.08 -35.64 -6.89
C TYR A 259 34.63 -34.39 -7.58
N SER A 260 35.96 -34.25 -7.53
CA SER A 260 36.69 -33.21 -8.27
C SER A 260 38.07 -33.77 -8.62
N GLY A 261 38.31 -34.16 -9.90
CA GLY A 261 39.54 -34.80 -10.28
C GLY A 261 39.53 -35.40 -11.69
N TRP A 262 40.55 -36.22 -12.00
CA TRP A 262 40.67 -36.94 -13.27
C TRP A 262 39.96 -38.28 -13.21
N MET A 263 39.04 -38.53 -14.17
CA MET A 263 38.37 -39.82 -14.32
C MET A 263 38.51 -40.31 -15.75
N SER A 264 38.89 -41.60 -15.92
CA SER A 264 39.03 -42.18 -17.26
C SER A 264 37.76 -42.04 -18.10
N GLY A 265 37.92 -41.63 -19.34
CA GLY A 265 36.79 -41.28 -20.23
C GLY A 265 36.32 -39.84 -20.09
N TYR A 266 36.05 -39.35 -18.88
CA TYR A 266 35.56 -37.98 -18.64
C TYR A 266 36.67 -36.91 -18.64
N GLY A 267 37.97 -37.30 -18.49
CA GLY A 267 39.02 -36.32 -18.26
C GLY A 267 38.89 -35.66 -16.87
N TYR A 268 39.10 -34.37 -16.78
CA TYR A 268 38.78 -33.61 -15.59
C TYR A 268 37.26 -33.50 -15.40
N LEU A 269 36.81 -33.92 -14.23
CA LEU A 269 35.40 -34.11 -13.91
C LEU A 269 35.05 -33.48 -12.55
N ILE A 270 33.94 -32.79 -12.51
CA ILE A 270 33.20 -32.46 -11.27
C ILE A 270 31.94 -33.34 -11.20
N ILE A 271 31.62 -33.83 -10.01
CA ILE A 271 30.34 -34.45 -9.71
C ILE A 271 29.75 -33.69 -8.52
N ILE A 272 28.50 -33.32 -8.66
CA ILE A 272 27.71 -32.70 -7.58
C ILE A 272 26.65 -33.69 -7.13
N ASP A 273 26.60 -33.96 -5.86
CA ASP A 273 25.50 -34.67 -5.20
C ASP A 273 24.41 -33.69 -4.80
N HIS A 274 23.22 -33.90 -5.30
CA HIS A 274 22.00 -33.15 -4.97
C HIS A 274 21.10 -33.96 -4.03
N ALA A 275 19.95 -33.40 -3.69
CA ALA A 275 18.95 -34.10 -2.90
C ALA A 275 18.43 -35.36 -3.60
N ASN A 276 17.87 -36.30 -2.82
CA ASN A 276 17.11 -37.46 -3.28
C ASN A 276 17.86 -38.41 -4.23
N GLY A 277 19.19 -38.48 -4.12
CA GLY A 277 20.02 -39.37 -4.94
C GLY A 277 20.25 -38.90 -6.38
N VAL A 278 19.95 -37.63 -6.66
CA VAL A 278 20.26 -36.97 -7.94
C VAL A 278 21.72 -36.53 -7.96
N GLN A 279 22.40 -36.73 -9.05
CA GLN A 279 23.79 -36.29 -9.29
C GLN A 279 23.92 -35.61 -10.65
N THR A 280 24.80 -34.61 -10.73
CA THR A 280 25.23 -34.03 -12.02
C THR A 280 26.73 -34.23 -12.25
N TYR A 281 27.10 -34.51 -13.49
CA TYR A 281 28.47 -34.78 -13.93
C TYR A 281 28.88 -33.74 -14.96
N TYR A 282 30.03 -33.11 -14.76
CA TYR A 282 30.57 -32.05 -15.62
C TYR A 282 31.95 -32.47 -16.12
N GLY A 283 31.97 -33.13 -17.30
CA GLY A 283 33.15 -33.74 -17.86
C GLY A 283 33.89 -32.89 -18.91
N HIS A 284 35.08 -33.36 -19.29
CA HIS A 284 36.01 -32.78 -20.27
C HIS A 284 36.54 -31.40 -19.89
N CYS A 285 36.51 -31.06 -18.59
CA CYS A 285 36.95 -29.76 -18.10
C CYS A 285 38.40 -29.47 -18.38
N SER A 286 38.78 -28.22 -18.61
CA SER A 286 40.17 -27.76 -18.69
C SER A 286 40.76 -27.45 -17.32
N LYS A 287 39.90 -27.00 -16.39
CA LYS A 287 40.27 -26.63 -15.05
C LYS A 287 39.09 -26.85 -14.08
N LEU A 288 39.40 -27.32 -12.88
CA LEU A 288 38.46 -27.49 -11.79
C LEU A 288 38.70 -26.36 -10.76
N TYR A 289 37.63 -25.70 -10.31
CA TYR A 289 37.68 -24.61 -9.33
C TYR A 289 37.14 -25.07 -7.97
N ALA A 290 36.17 -25.98 -7.98
CA ALA A 290 35.56 -26.53 -6.77
C ALA A 290 36.27 -27.81 -6.32
N SER A 291 36.29 -28.05 -5.01
CA SER A 291 36.94 -29.19 -4.35
C SER A 291 35.88 -30.10 -3.71
N VAL A 292 36.20 -31.35 -3.47
CA VAL A 292 35.32 -32.31 -2.76
C VAL A 292 34.98 -31.76 -1.38
N GLY A 293 33.68 -31.76 -1.05
CA GLY A 293 33.12 -31.26 0.17
C GLY A 293 32.64 -29.81 0.10
N ASP A 294 32.94 -29.07 -0.99
CA ASP A 294 32.42 -27.71 -1.15
C ASP A 294 30.89 -27.77 -1.34
N GLU A 295 30.15 -26.94 -0.62
CA GLU A 295 28.76 -26.66 -0.88
C GLU A 295 28.67 -25.63 -1.99
N VAL A 296 27.81 -25.86 -3.00
CA VAL A 296 27.61 -24.99 -4.16
C VAL A 296 26.15 -24.69 -4.33
N THR A 297 25.86 -23.48 -4.78
CA THR A 297 24.53 -23.05 -5.21
C THR A 297 24.43 -23.01 -6.73
N ALA A 298 23.24 -23.12 -7.27
CA ALA A 298 22.99 -23.00 -8.70
C ALA A 298 23.58 -21.68 -9.23
N GLY A 299 24.42 -21.77 -10.27
CA GLY A 299 25.11 -20.61 -10.85
C GLY A 299 26.55 -20.41 -10.39
N ASP A 300 27.02 -21.09 -9.35
CA ASP A 300 28.41 -21.03 -8.90
C ASP A 300 29.32 -21.58 -9.98
N VAL A 301 30.45 -20.91 -10.22
CA VAL A 301 31.46 -21.37 -11.20
C VAL A 301 32.30 -22.48 -10.59
N ILE A 302 32.12 -23.70 -11.09
CA ILE A 302 32.75 -24.92 -10.57
C ILE A 302 33.93 -25.42 -11.41
N ALA A 303 33.94 -25.14 -12.72
CA ALA A 303 34.99 -25.60 -13.64
C ALA A 303 35.06 -24.71 -14.90
N ALA A 304 35.91 -25.03 -15.82
CA ALA A 304 36.03 -24.43 -17.14
C ALA A 304 35.98 -25.47 -18.25
N VAL A 305 35.34 -25.13 -19.37
CA VAL A 305 35.24 -25.96 -20.59
C VAL A 305 36.62 -26.31 -21.12
N GLY A 306 36.81 -27.55 -21.51
CA GLY A 306 38.01 -28.05 -22.15
C GLY A 306 37.72 -29.13 -23.16
N SER A 307 38.73 -29.99 -23.36
CA SER A 307 38.67 -31.17 -24.24
C SER A 307 39.54 -32.29 -23.67
N THR A 308 39.48 -32.50 -22.35
CA THR A 308 40.28 -33.55 -21.67
C THR A 308 39.56 -34.89 -21.70
N GLY A 309 40.30 -36.00 -21.50
CA GLY A 309 39.75 -37.34 -21.58
C GLY A 309 39.38 -37.80 -22.99
N ASN A 310 38.27 -38.50 -23.16
CA ASN A 310 37.79 -38.95 -24.46
C ASN A 310 36.89 -37.90 -25.13
N SER A 311 37.51 -36.88 -25.74
CA SER A 311 36.84 -35.72 -26.34
C SER A 311 37.44 -35.39 -27.69
N THR A 312 36.63 -34.99 -28.66
CA THR A 312 37.02 -34.59 -30.01
C THR A 312 37.16 -33.09 -30.22
N GLY A 313 36.78 -32.29 -29.23
CA GLY A 313 36.79 -30.82 -29.28
C GLY A 313 36.30 -30.18 -28.00
N ASN A 314 36.36 -28.85 -27.91
CA ASN A 314 35.98 -28.15 -26.70
C ASN A 314 34.45 -28.21 -26.47
N HIS A 315 34.03 -28.87 -25.40
CA HIS A 315 32.65 -28.97 -24.99
C HIS A 315 32.53 -29.33 -23.50
N LEU A 316 31.39 -29.09 -22.92
CA LEU A 316 30.93 -29.67 -21.65
C LEU A 316 30.19 -30.98 -21.99
N HIS A 317 30.61 -32.10 -21.39
CA HIS A 317 29.81 -33.32 -21.30
C HIS A 317 29.03 -33.27 -19.98
N LEU A 318 27.69 -33.16 -20.08
CA LEU A 318 26.78 -33.03 -18.93
C LEU A 318 25.94 -34.30 -18.78
N GLU A 319 25.95 -34.90 -17.59
CA GLU A 319 25.01 -35.98 -17.23
C GLU A 319 24.14 -35.56 -16.02
N ILE A 320 22.89 -36.02 -16.01
CA ILE A 320 22.05 -36.11 -14.85
C ILE A 320 21.88 -37.58 -14.51
N ARG A 321 22.03 -37.94 -13.24
CA ARG A 321 21.86 -39.34 -12.78
C ARG A 321 20.90 -39.39 -11.59
N LEU A 322 20.13 -40.49 -11.50
CA LEU A 322 19.35 -40.87 -10.34
C LEU A 322 19.84 -42.23 -9.85
N ASN A 323 20.38 -42.27 -8.63
CA ASN A 323 20.94 -43.53 -8.07
C ASN A 323 21.87 -44.24 -9.03
N GLY A 324 22.74 -43.48 -9.71
CA GLY A 324 23.68 -43.95 -10.70
C GLY A 324 23.16 -44.20 -12.15
N ASN A 325 21.84 -44.21 -12.34
CA ASN A 325 21.22 -44.36 -13.65
C ASN A 325 21.17 -43.01 -14.39
N LYS A 326 21.60 -43.01 -15.65
CA LYS A 326 21.65 -41.82 -16.49
C LYS A 326 20.28 -41.43 -17.00
N ILE A 327 19.96 -40.15 -16.87
CA ILE A 327 18.72 -39.50 -17.29
C ILE A 327 19.02 -38.48 -18.39
N ASN A 328 18.07 -38.25 -19.29
CA ASN A 328 18.24 -37.27 -20.36
C ASN A 328 18.27 -35.82 -19.80
N PRO A 329 19.41 -35.10 -19.83
CA PRO A 329 19.51 -33.77 -19.27
C PRO A 329 18.67 -32.73 -20.00
N GLN A 330 18.34 -32.94 -21.29
CA GLN A 330 17.56 -31.98 -22.08
C GLN A 330 16.11 -31.79 -21.63
N LEU A 331 15.61 -32.69 -20.79
CA LEU A 331 14.26 -32.58 -20.25
C LEU A 331 14.12 -31.55 -19.12
N TYR A 332 15.28 -31.14 -18.55
CA TYR A 332 15.29 -30.32 -17.31
C TYR A 332 16.17 -29.05 -17.40
N LEU A 333 16.80 -28.78 -18.57
CA LEU A 333 17.78 -27.68 -18.73
C LEU A 333 17.48 -26.74 -19.91
#